data_94b3dfd37ba781fdeb53598b3e00f375
#
_entry.id   94b3dfd37ba781fdeb53598b3e00f375
#
_cell.length_a   1.000
_cell.length_b   1.000
_cell.length_c   1.000
_cell.angle_alpha   90.00
_cell.angle_beta   90.00
_cell.angle_gamma   90.00
#
_symmetry.space_group_name_H-M   'P 1'
#
loop_
_entity.id
_entity.type
_entity.pdbx_description
1 polymer ?
#
loop_
_entity_poly.entity_id
_entity_poly.type
_entity_poly.pdbx_seq_one_letter_code
_entity_poly.pdbx_strand_id
1 'polypeptide(L)'
;MLLSPKQIISEKENIKMSDQKIPYKIYLDEDEMPRQYLNLKAFMKDKPDPMLNPATLKPVTKDDLTPVFCEACVDHELNDTDKYIDIPQPVFDFYKMYRPSPTVRAYNLERYLDTPAEIYYKFEGTNTSGSHKLNSAVPQVYYAKQQGITSLTTETGAGQWGTALSMAGGYFGMNIKVYMVKVSSEQKPQRKSVMETYGATVIPSPSNTTAVGRKINEENPGTGGSLGCAISEAVEVAVTSENTRYVLGSVMDHVLMHQSIIGLETKTALDKYGITPDVIIGCCGGGSNFGGVIAPFMADRLEGKNNIEFIAVEPASCPTLTRGTYAYDFGDIGKTTPLIKMYTLGSGFMPSPNHAGGLRYHGMNSIVSKLRHDGYIKPISYEQTEVFKAAKEFARVEGYLPAPESSHAIRAAMDEAIRCRETGEKKKILFCLTGTGYFDMTAYQSYNAGTMTDYIPTDEEIAMGIATLPKVD
;
A
#
# COMPACT_ATOMS: atom_id res chain seq x y z
N MET A 1 -27.97 -41.49 -30.67
CA MET A 1 -27.12 -42.41 -29.90
C MET A 1 -26.53 -41.56 -28.74
N LEU A 2 -27.03 -41.73 -27.55
CA LEU A 2 -26.55 -40.97 -26.37
C LEU A 2 -25.21 -41.58 -25.90
N LEU A 3 -24.18 -40.73 -25.83
CA LEU A 3 -22.86 -41.11 -25.34
C LEU A 3 -22.93 -41.62 -23.90
N SER A 4 -22.15 -42.66 -23.56
CA SER A 4 -22.10 -43.20 -22.22
C SER A 4 -21.43 -42.21 -21.23
N PRO A 5 -21.73 -42.27 -19.91
CA PRO A 5 -21.09 -41.40 -18.90
C PRO A 5 -19.55 -41.42 -18.91
N LYS A 6 -18.96 -42.56 -19.29
CA LYS A 6 -17.49 -42.67 -19.43
C LYS A 6 -16.92 -41.94 -20.65
N GLN A 7 -17.70 -41.81 -21.73
CA GLN A 7 -17.27 -41.04 -22.91
C GLN A 7 -17.39 -39.52 -22.68
N ILE A 8 -18.38 -39.09 -21.90
CA ILE A 8 -18.54 -37.68 -21.49
C ILE A 8 -17.41 -37.23 -20.55
N ILE A 9 -16.92 -38.13 -19.69
CA ILE A 9 -15.80 -37.82 -18.79
C ILE A 9 -14.48 -37.73 -19.58
N SER A 10 -14.24 -38.64 -20.55
CA SER A 10 -13.04 -38.63 -21.38
C SER A 10 -12.92 -37.43 -22.32
N GLU A 11 -14.06 -36.89 -22.80
CA GLU A 11 -14.06 -35.66 -23.62
C GLU A 11 -13.85 -34.38 -22.79
N LYS A 12 -14.23 -34.39 -21.51
CA LYS A 12 -13.94 -33.26 -20.60
C LYS A 12 -12.48 -33.19 -20.14
N GLU A 13 -11.76 -34.28 -20.10
CA GLU A 13 -10.34 -34.31 -19.69
C GLU A 13 -9.35 -33.89 -20.80
N ASN A 14 -9.81 -33.78 -22.04
CA ASN A 14 -8.97 -33.41 -23.20
C ASN A 14 -9.17 -31.98 -23.72
N ILE A 15 -9.91 -31.11 -23.02
CA ILE A 15 -9.87 -29.67 -23.30
C ILE A 15 -8.50 -29.17 -22.84
N LYS A 16 -7.59 -28.97 -23.79
CA LYS A 16 -6.30 -28.33 -23.52
C LYS A 16 -6.59 -27.01 -22.79
N MET A 17 -5.90 -26.75 -21.68
CA MET A 17 -6.02 -25.49 -20.92
C MET A 17 -5.94 -24.23 -21.79
N SER A 18 -5.38 -24.33 -23.01
CA SER A 18 -5.27 -23.26 -24.01
C SER A 18 -6.59 -22.80 -24.65
N ASP A 19 -7.69 -23.56 -24.52
CA ASP A 19 -8.98 -23.23 -25.13
C ASP A 19 -10.01 -22.73 -24.13
N GLN A 20 -9.65 -22.67 -22.84
CA GLN A 20 -10.54 -22.15 -21.81
C GLN A 20 -10.55 -20.62 -21.83
N LYS A 21 -11.69 -20.04 -22.22
CA LYS A 21 -11.86 -18.57 -22.20
C LYS A 21 -11.66 -18.04 -20.76
N ILE A 22 -10.70 -17.13 -20.59
CA ILE A 22 -10.46 -16.47 -19.30
C ILE A 22 -11.72 -15.67 -18.91
N PRO A 23 -12.29 -15.88 -17.69
CA PRO A 23 -13.46 -15.13 -17.25
C PRO A 23 -13.10 -13.66 -16.97
N TYR A 24 -14.09 -12.77 -16.93
CA TYR A 24 -13.89 -11.38 -16.50
C TYR A 24 -13.32 -11.30 -15.10
N LYS A 25 -13.79 -12.16 -14.17
CA LYS A 25 -13.33 -12.21 -12.79
C LYS A 25 -12.86 -13.63 -12.48
N ILE A 26 -11.61 -13.74 -12.09
CA ILE A 26 -11.03 -14.96 -11.59
C ILE A 26 -11.15 -14.92 -10.06
N TYR A 27 -11.90 -15.85 -9.51
CA TYR A 27 -12.04 -16.05 -8.07
C TYR A 27 -11.28 -17.30 -7.63
N LEU A 28 -10.79 -17.26 -6.41
CA LEU A 28 -10.36 -18.43 -5.65
C LEU A 28 -11.52 -18.91 -4.77
N ASP A 29 -11.51 -20.18 -4.43
CA ASP A 29 -12.34 -20.70 -3.36
C ASP A 29 -11.66 -20.42 -1.99
N GLU A 30 -12.39 -20.52 -0.88
CA GLU A 30 -11.84 -20.23 0.46
C GLU A 30 -10.65 -21.13 0.83
N ASP A 31 -10.62 -22.38 0.37
CA ASP A 31 -9.54 -23.33 0.60
C ASP A 31 -8.30 -23.08 -0.25
N GLU A 32 -8.42 -22.29 -1.32
CA GLU A 32 -7.31 -21.82 -2.15
C GLU A 32 -6.65 -20.55 -1.60
N MET A 33 -7.24 -19.92 -0.58
CA MET A 33 -6.66 -18.71 0.03
C MET A 33 -5.33 -19.03 0.72
N PRO A 34 -4.33 -18.11 0.62
CA PRO A 34 -3.05 -18.27 1.31
C PRO A 34 -3.21 -18.39 2.82
N ARG A 35 -2.53 -19.37 3.43
CA ARG A 35 -2.47 -19.61 4.88
C ARG A 35 -1.23 -19.02 5.53
N GLN A 36 -0.33 -18.46 4.73
CA GLN A 36 0.92 -17.87 5.17
C GLN A 36 1.14 -16.51 4.47
N TYR A 37 1.78 -15.60 5.17
CA TYR A 37 2.40 -14.42 4.57
C TYR A 37 3.73 -14.81 3.95
N LEU A 38 4.15 -14.08 2.92
CA LEU A 38 5.48 -14.20 2.33
C LEU A 38 6.37 -13.05 2.82
N ASN A 39 7.48 -13.40 3.43
CA ASN A 39 8.52 -12.45 3.83
C ASN A 39 9.53 -12.27 2.68
N LEU A 40 9.37 -11.23 1.89
CA LEU A 40 10.22 -10.99 0.72
C LEU A 40 11.69 -10.76 1.11
N LYS A 41 11.96 -10.18 2.29
CA LYS A 41 13.31 -9.94 2.81
C LYS A 41 14.13 -11.23 2.92
N ALA A 42 13.49 -12.35 3.29
CA ALA A 42 14.15 -13.66 3.38
C ALA A 42 14.57 -14.28 2.02
N PHE A 43 14.07 -13.77 0.90
CA PHE A 43 14.48 -14.17 -0.45
C PHE A 43 15.62 -13.32 -1.01
N MET A 44 15.90 -12.16 -0.41
CA MET A 44 16.94 -11.25 -0.87
C MET A 44 18.32 -11.76 -0.41
N LYS A 45 19.26 -11.86 -1.36
CA LYS A 45 20.68 -12.18 -1.06
C LYS A 45 21.32 -11.00 -0.32
N ASP A 46 21.17 -9.81 -0.90
CA ASP A 46 21.63 -8.55 -0.31
C ASP A 46 20.41 -7.86 0.30
N LYS A 47 20.28 -7.98 1.61
CA LYS A 47 19.16 -7.46 2.40
C LYS A 47 19.20 -5.94 2.52
N PRO A 48 18.07 -5.28 2.83
CA PRO A 48 18.11 -3.88 3.25
C PRO A 48 19.04 -3.68 4.45
N ASP A 49 19.71 -2.53 4.50
CA ASP A 49 20.47 -2.14 5.66
C ASP A 49 19.58 -2.11 6.92
N PRO A 50 20.10 -2.47 8.11
CA PRO A 50 19.33 -2.52 9.34
C PRO A 50 18.80 -1.12 9.72
N MET A 51 17.65 -1.06 10.35
CA MET A 51 17.20 0.14 11.05
C MET A 51 18.17 0.50 12.16
N LEU A 52 18.41 1.79 12.38
CA LEU A 52 19.33 2.26 13.42
C LEU A 52 18.57 3.01 14.52
N ASN A 53 19.00 2.78 15.76
CA ASN A 53 18.60 3.58 16.90
C ASN A 53 19.23 4.98 16.74
N PRO A 54 18.43 6.08 16.71
CA PRO A 54 18.96 7.41 16.42
C PRO A 54 19.93 7.96 17.47
N ALA A 55 19.87 7.45 18.70
CA ALA A 55 20.74 7.90 19.78
C ALA A 55 22.13 7.22 19.74
N THR A 56 22.18 5.96 19.26
CA THR A 56 23.41 5.15 19.32
C THR A 56 24.01 4.87 17.95
N LEU A 57 23.23 5.07 16.87
CA LEU A 57 23.53 4.70 15.48
C LEU A 57 23.88 3.21 15.31
N LYS A 58 23.44 2.38 16.23
CA LYS A 58 23.54 0.92 16.14
C LYS A 58 22.25 0.32 15.62
N PRO A 59 22.29 -0.89 15.01
CA PRO A 59 21.08 -1.61 14.66
C PRO A 59 20.11 -1.69 15.82
N VAL A 60 18.81 -1.42 15.55
CA VAL A 60 17.76 -1.53 16.57
C VAL A 60 17.63 -2.97 17.05
N THR A 61 17.29 -3.10 18.31
CA THR A 61 16.95 -4.37 18.96
C THR A 61 15.43 -4.48 19.14
N LYS A 62 14.96 -5.66 19.54
CA LYS A 62 13.55 -5.85 19.92
C LYS A 62 13.13 -4.89 21.03
N ASP A 63 14.02 -4.65 22.02
CA ASP A 63 13.74 -3.76 23.16
C ASP A 63 13.60 -2.29 22.75
N ASP A 64 14.24 -1.87 21.65
CA ASP A 64 14.08 -0.50 21.11
C ASP A 64 12.68 -0.29 20.49
N LEU A 65 12.05 -1.34 19.97
CA LEU A 65 10.80 -1.25 19.18
C LEU A 65 9.54 -1.62 19.98
N THR A 66 9.65 -2.53 20.97
CA THR A 66 8.49 -3.01 21.76
C THR A 66 7.77 -1.95 22.59
N PRO A 67 8.41 -0.83 23.00
CA PRO A 67 7.67 0.28 23.62
C PRO A 67 6.66 0.94 22.64
N VAL A 68 6.93 0.89 21.34
CA VAL A 68 6.11 1.51 20.30
C VAL A 68 5.14 0.51 19.68
N PHE A 69 5.61 -0.68 19.28
CA PHE A 69 4.86 -1.70 18.57
C PHE A 69 4.56 -2.93 19.44
N CYS A 70 3.55 -3.72 19.10
CA CYS A 70 3.34 -5.01 19.73
C CYS A 70 4.45 -6.00 19.32
N GLU A 71 4.79 -6.93 20.24
CA GLU A 71 5.93 -7.83 20.08
C GLU A 71 5.89 -8.66 18.79
N ALA A 72 4.76 -9.23 18.44
CA ALA A 72 4.66 -10.02 17.22
C ALA A 72 4.91 -9.19 15.94
N CYS A 73 4.49 -7.91 15.90
CA CYS A 73 4.84 -7.03 14.80
C CYS A 73 6.34 -6.72 14.76
N VAL A 74 6.98 -6.57 15.93
CA VAL A 74 8.44 -6.40 16.03
C VAL A 74 9.17 -7.66 15.55
N ASP A 75 8.70 -8.84 15.97
CA ASP A 75 9.26 -10.11 15.51
C ASP A 75 9.17 -10.26 13.99
N HIS A 76 8.03 -9.88 13.39
CA HIS A 76 7.87 -9.86 11.93
C HIS A 76 8.77 -8.83 11.24
N GLU A 77 8.94 -7.64 11.85
CA GLU A 77 9.78 -6.57 11.30
C GLU A 77 11.25 -6.96 11.23
N LEU A 78 11.74 -7.59 12.30
CA LEU A 78 13.15 -7.99 12.43
C LEU A 78 13.44 -9.35 11.79
N ASN A 79 12.41 -10.10 11.36
CA ASN A 79 12.58 -11.40 10.72
C ASN A 79 13.15 -11.24 9.31
N ASP A 80 14.34 -11.78 9.09
CA ASP A 80 15.02 -11.77 7.81
C ASP A 80 15.38 -13.17 7.28
N THR A 81 14.89 -14.23 7.95
CA THR A 81 15.23 -15.63 7.68
C THR A 81 14.04 -16.48 7.22
N ASP A 82 12.89 -16.33 7.88
CA ASP A 82 11.74 -17.17 7.58
C ASP A 82 11.02 -16.66 6.33
N LYS A 83 10.97 -17.49 5.31
CA LYS A 83 10.36 -17.14 4.01
C LYS A 83 8.83 -17.02 4.10
N TYR A 84 8.21 -17.77 5.00
CA TYR A 84 6.76 -17.82 5.17
C TYR A 84 6.39 -17.77 6.65
N ILE A 85 5.35 -17.01 6.99
CA ILE A 85 4.84 -16.82 8.35
C ILE A 85 3.36 -17.21 8.36
N ASP A 86 2.95 -18.09 9.25
CA ASP A 86 1.58 -18.58 9.36
C ASP A 86 0.59 -17.43 9.69
N ILE A 87 -0.54 -17.43 9.02
CA ILE A 87 -1.66 -16.54 9.32
C ILE A 87 -2.47 -17.15 10.46
N PRO A 88 -2.58 -16.50 11.63
CA PRO A 88 -3.37 -17.01 12.73
C PRO A 88 -4.84 -17.25 12.34
N GLN A 89 -5.45 -18.34 12.85
CA GLN A 89 -6.81 -18.69 12.48
C GLN A 89 -7.83 -17.56 12.69
N PRO A 90 -7.83 -16.76 13.80
CA PRO A 90 -8.76 -15.65 13.95
C PRO A 90 -8.57 -14.53 12.91
N VAL A 91 -7.33 -14.30 12.46
CA VAL A 91 -7.01 -13.35 11.36
C VAL A 91 -7.55 -13.90 10.04
N PHE A 92 -7.34 -15.20 9.79
CA PHE A 92 -7.83 -15.86 8.59
C PHE A 92 -9.37 -15.89 8.55
N ASP A 93 -10.05 -16.13 9.68
CA ASP A 93 -11.52 -16.07 9.77
C ASP A 93 -12.07 -14.68 9.47
N PHE A 94 -11.36 -13.61 9.90
CA PHE A 94 -11.71 -12.27 9.50
C PHE A 94 -11.50 -12.06 7.98
N TYR A 95 -10.40 -12.55 7.42
CA TYR A 95 -10.13 -12.45 5.99
C TYR A 95 -11.24 -13.06 5.14
N LYS A 96 -11.81 -14.18 5.52
CA LYS A 96 -12.92 -14.82 4.80
C LYS A 96 -14.17 -13.95 4.66
N MET A 97 -14.33 -12.90 5.49
CA MET A 97 -15.44 -11.95 5.37
C MET A 97 -15.38 -11.10 4.09
N TYR A 98 -14.19 -10.91 3.50
CA TYR A 98 -14.01 -10.05 2.32
C TYR A 98 -13.01 -10.56 1.28
N ARG A 99 -12.36 -11.65 1.56
CA ARG A 99 -11.44 -12.35 0.67
C ARG A 99 -11.99 -13.74 0.32
N PRO A 100 -11.56 -14.34 -0.80
CA PRO A 100 -10.57 -13.83 -1.76
C PRO A 100 -11.08 -12.61 -2.55
N SER A 101 -10.20 -11.65 -2.81
CA SER A 101 -10.56 -10.55 -3.70
C SER A 101 -10.35 -10.96 -5.17
N PRO A 102 -11.16 -10.44 -6.13
CA PRO A 102 -11.08 -10.90 -7.51
C PRO A 102 -9.83 -10.41 -8.22
N THR A 103 -9.27 -11.27 -9.09
CA THR A 103 -8.39 -10.85 -10.19
C THR A 103 -9.25 -10.67 -11.44
N VAL A 104 -9.24 -9.50 -12.03
CA VAL A 104 -10.14 -9.11 -13.14
C VAL A 104 -9.35 -8.96 -14.41
N ARG A 105 -9.84 -9.51 -15.53
CA ARG A 105 -9.35 -9.17 -16.86
C ARG A 105 -10.12 -7.98 -17.41
N ALA A 106 -9.42 -6.92 -17.75
CA ALA A 106 -9.98 -5.65 -18.19
C ALA A 106 -10.32 -5.65 -19.68
N TYR A 107 -11.17 -6.59 -20.13
CA TYR A 107 -11.56 -6.71 -21.54
C TYR A 107 -12.13 -5.44 -22.15
N ASN A 108 -12.86 -4.62 -21.37
CA ASN A 108 -13.41 -3.37 -21.88
C ASN A 108 -12.30 -2.34 -22.10
N LEU A 109 -11.34 -2.27 -21.17
CA LEU A 109 -10.19 -1.37 -21.29
C LEU A 109 -9.29 -1.78 -22.47
N GLU A 110 -9.04 -3.09 -22.65
CA GLU A 110 -8.28 -3.63 -23.80
C GLU A 110 -8.92 -3.16 -25.13
N ARG A 111 -10.25 -3.31 -25.26
CA ARG A 111 -10.99 -2.84 -26.45
C ARG A 111 -10.98 -1.32 -26.61
N TYR A 112 -11.15 -0.58 -25.51
CA TYR A 112 -11.13 0.88 -25.53
C TYR A 112 -9.80 1.45 -26.00
N LEU A 113 -8.68 0.82 -25.59
CA LEU A 113 -7.34 1.22 -25.97
C LEU A 113 -6.88 0.67 -27.32
N ASP A 114 -7.68 -0.22 -27.93
CA ASP A 114 -7.35 -0.93 -29.19
C ASP A 114 -5.95 -1.57 -29.11
N THR A 115 -5.67 -2.29 -28.02
CA THR A 115 -4.36 -2.86 -27.73
C THR A 115 -4.32 -4.38 -27.88
N PRO A 116 -3.21 -4.96 -28.36
CA PRO A 116 -2.98 -6.40 -28.33
C PRO A 116 -2.57 -6.92 -26.95
N ALA A 117 -2.35 -6.03 -25.96
CA ALA A 117 -1.99 -6.40 -24.60
C ALA A 117 -3.19 -7.01 -23.86
N GLU A 118 -2.90 -7.95 -22.96
CA GLU A 118 -3.86 -8.45 -21.97
C GLU A 118 -3.70 -7.66 -20.68
N ILE A 119 -4.78 -7.06 -20.17
CA ILE A 119 -4.75 -6.22 -18.97
C ILE A 119 -5.50 -6.92 -17.83
N TYR A 120 -4.81 -7.09 -16.70
CA TYR A 120 -5.36 -7.69 -15.49
C TYR A 120 -5.23 -6.70 -14.32
N TYR A 121 -6.19 -6.73 -13.39
CA TYR A 121 -6.04 -6.02 -12.13
C TYR A 121 -6.54 -6.83 -10.94
N LYS A 122 -5.80 -6.73 -9.83
CA LYS A 122 -6.22 -7.24 -8.53
C LYS A 122 -7.06 -6.19 -7.84
N PHE A 123 -8.32 -6.51 -7.52
CA PHE A 123 -9.28 -5.53 -7.02
C PHE A 123 -9.42 -5.59 -5.50
N GLU A 124 -8.65 -4.77 -4.79
CA GLU A 124 -8.68 -4.64 -3.34
C GLU A 124 -9.72 -3.64 -2.82
N GLY A 125 -10.37 -2.88 -3.68
CA GLY A 125 -11.43 -1.93 -3.30
C GLY A 125 -12.79 -2.55 -3.00
N THR A 126 -12.96 -3.87 -3.18
CA THR A 126 -14.21 -4.60 -2.91
C THR A 126 -14.44 -4.90 -1.44
N ASN A 127 -13.42 -4.79 -0.59
CA ASN A 127 -13.58 -5.05 0.84
C ASN A 127 -14.35 -3.94 1.55
N THR A 128 -14.84 -4.26 2.72
CA THR A 128 -15.72 -3.39 3.51
C THR A 128 -15.06 -2.09 3.97
N SER A 129 -13.73 -2.02 4.08
CA SER A 129 -13.00 -0.78 4.36
C SER A 129 -12.73 0.06 3.10
N GLY A 130 -12.98 -0.49 1.93
CA GLY A 130 -12.77 0.15 0.64
C GLY A 130 -11.32 0.22 0.17
N SER A 131 -10.37 -0.47 0.81
CA SER A 131 -8.96 -0.49 0.39
C SER A 131 -8.17 -1.70 0.91
N HIS A 132 -7.02 -1.98 0.28
CA HIS A 132 -6.06 -3.03 0.67
C HIS A 132 -5.57 -2.94 2.11
N LYS A 133 -5.68 -1.78 2.76
CA LYS A 133 -5.08 -1.54 4.09
C LYS A 133 -5.64 -2.44 5.17
N LEU A 134 -6.87 -2.94 5.01
CA LEU A 134 -7.49 -3.88 5.93
C LEU A 134 -6.67 -5.16 6.11
N ASN A 135 -5.96 -5.61 5.08
CA ASN A 135 -5.12 -6.80 5.14
C ASN A 135 -4.02 -6.74 6.22
N SER A 136 -3.50 -5.54 6.51
CA SER A 136 -2.50 -5.35 7.56
C SER A 136 -3.11 -4.85 8.88
N ALA A 137 -4.25 -4.15 8.83
CA ALA A 137 -4.93 -3.71 10.05
C ALA A 137 -5.37 -4.88 10.93
N VAL A 138 -5.93 -5.92 10.31
CA VAL A 138 -6.45 -7.10 11.00
C VAL A 138 -5.38 -7.82 11.83
N PRO A 139 -4.23 -8.25 11.27
CA PRO A 139 -3.20 -8.93 12.06
C PRO A 139 -2.56 -8.02 13.11
N GLN A 140 -2.31 -6.73 12.84
CA GLN A 140 -1.75 -5.83 13.85
C GLN A 140 -2.66 -5.68 15.07
N VAL A 141 -3.97 -5.54 14.87
CA VAL A 141 -4.96 -5.48 15.97
C VAL A 141 -5.02 -6.80 16.71
N TYR A 142 -5.05 -7.93 16.00
CA TYR A 142 -5.07 -9.26 16.60
C TYR A 142 -3.85 -9.51 17.50
N TYR A 143 -2.65 -9.26 17.00
CA TYR A 143 -1.42 -9.48 17.75
C TYR A 143 -1.32 -8.58 18.98
N ALA A 144 -1.70 -7.31 18.87
CA ALA A 144 -1.74 -6.41 20.02
C ALA A 144 -2.72 -6.93 21.09
N LYS A 145 -3.90 -7.38 20.68
CA LYS A 145 -4.88 -7.98 21.61
C LYS A 145 -4.33 -9.24 22.30
N GLN A 146 -3.61 -10.10 21.59
CA GLN A 146 -3.01 -11.30 22.17
C GLN A 146 -1.96 -10.97 23.23
N GLN A 147 -1.26 -9.86 23.08
CA GLN A 147 -0.30 -9.34 24.06
C GLN A 147 -0.97 -8.68 25.28
N GLY A 148 -2.31 -8.55 25.31
CA GLY A 148 -3.04 -7.88 26.39
C GLY A 148 -3.11 -6.37 26.24
N ILE A 149 -2.71 -5.80 25.09
CA ILE A 149 -2.88 -4.38 24.77
C ILE A 149 -4.37 -4.09 24.63
N THR A 150 -4.82 -2.94 25.14
CA THR A 150 -6.23 -2.54 25.13
C THR A 150 -6.54 -1.38 24.20
N SER A 151 -5.51 -0.62 23.80
CA SER A 151 -5.67 0.58 23.00
C SER A 151 -4.61 0.65 21.91
N LEU A 152 -5.00 1.10 20.72
CA LEU A 152 -4.11 1.36 19.61
C LEU A 152 -4.22 2.82 19.17
N THR A 153 -3.08 3.40 18.81
CA THR A 153 -2.99 4.73 18.25
C THR A 153 -2.33 4.68 16.88
N THR A 154 -2.73 5.56 15.99
CA THR A 154 -2.23 5.61 14.62
C THR A 154 -2.40 6.98 13.98
N GLU A 155 -1.69 7.17 12.90
CA GLU A 155 -1.91 8.26 11.95
C GLU A 155 -2.84 7.83 10.81
N THR A 156 -3.38 8.81 10.08
CA THR A 156 -3.96 8.57 8.75
C THR A 156 -3.89 9.83 7.88
N GLY A 157 -3.45 9.66 6.64
CA GLY A 157 -3.44 10.73 5.63
C GLY A 157 -4.84 10.98 5.08
N ALA A 158 -5.23 10.19 4.06
CA ALA A 158 -6.53 10.31 3.39
C ALA A 158 -7.71 9.66 4.15
N GLY A 159 -7.45 8.96 5.26
CA GLY A 159 -8.45 8.26 6.05
C GLY A 159 -8.64 6.77 5.74
N GLN A 160 -8.04 6.24 4.69
CA GLN A 160 -8.19 4.82 4.33
C GLN A 160 -7.59 3.89 5.39
N TRP A 161 -6.41 4.22 5.93
CA TRP A 161 -5.79 3.45 6.99
C TRP A 161 -6.60 3.53 8.29
N GLY A 162 -6.97 4.73 8.71
CA GLY A 162 -7.81 4.92 9.88
C GLY A 162 -9.13 4.16 9.80
N THR A 163 -9.78 4.13 8.62
CA THR A 163 -11.01 3.34 8.38
C THR A 163 -10.76 1.84 8.58
N ALA A 164 -9.70 1.30 7.96
CA ALA A 164 -9.35 -0.12 8.06
C ALA A 164 -9.03 -0.53 9.50
N LEU A 165 -8.25 0.30 10.21
CA LEU A 165 -7.90 0.04 11.60
C LEU A 165 -9.11 0.14 12.54
N SER A 166 -9.98 1.14 12.34
CA SER A 166 -11.21 1.29 13.13
C SER A 166 -12.13 0.09 12.99
N MET A 167 -12.27 -0.43 11.77
CA MET A 167 -13.05 -1.63 11.51
C MET A 167 -12.45 -2.86 12.20
N ALA A 168 -11.15 -3.10 12.08
CA ALA A 168 -10.48 -4.21 12.74
C ALA A 168 -10.55 -4.07 14.27
N GLY A 169 -10.37 -2.84 14.80
CA GLY A 169 -10.49 -2.54 16.21
C GLY A 169 -11.87 -2.82 16.77
N GLY A 170 -12.92 -2.38 16.07
CA GLY A 170 -14.31 -2.67 16.44
C GLY A 170 -14.61 -4.17 16.50
N TYR A 171 -14.13 -4.94 15.51
CA TYR A 171 -14.30 -6.39 15.49
C TYR A 171 -13.60 -7.10 16.66
N PHE A 172 -12.36 -6.72 16.96
CA PHE A 172 -11.59 -7.34 18.05
C PHE A 172 -11.84 -6.71 19.44
N GLY A 173 -12.67 -5.66 19.54
CA GLY A 173 -13.00 -4.98 20.80
C GLY A 173 -11.84 -4.15 21.36
N MET A 174 -11.07 -3.49 20.49
CA MET A 174 -9.93 -2.63 20.84
C MET A 174 -10.29 -1.14 20.76
N ASN A 175 -9.77 -0.33 21.68
CA ASN A 175 -9.89 1.13 21.59
C ASN A 175 -8.95 1.66 20.51
N ILE A 176 -9.48 2.42 19.55
CA ILE A 176 -8.70 3.00 18.46
C ILE A 176 -8.71 4.52 18.54
N LYS A 177 -7.51 5.13 18.54
CA LYS A 177 -7.33 6.58 18.43
C LYS A 177 -6.56 6.91 17.15
N VAL A 178 -7.17 7.73 16.29
CA VAL A 178 -6.65 8.06 14.96
C VAL A 178 -6.31 9.54 14.89
N TYR A 179 -5.05 9.88 14.64
CA TYR A 179 -4.60 11.21 14.27
C TYR A 179 -4.70 11.39 12.76
N MET A 180 -5.67 12.17 12.31
CA MET A 180 -5.94 12.39 10.89
C MET A 180 -5.36 13.73 10.44
N VAL A 181 -4.58 13.74 9.35
CA VAL A 181 -4.05 14.97 8.76
C VAL A 181 -5.17 16.00 8.60
N LYS A 182 -5.01 17.19 9.18
CA LYS A 182 -6.05 18.22 9.32
C LYS A 182 -6.69 18.61 8.00
N VAL A 183 -5.89 18.93 6.98
CA VAL A 183 -6.41 19.27 5.65
C VAL A 183 -7.20 18.13 5.02
N SER A 184 -6.80 16.88 5.25
CA SER A 184 -7.52 15.71 4.75
C SER A 184 -8.82 15.47 5.51
N SER A 185 -8.85 15.75 6.83
CA SER A 185 -10.06 15.67 7.65
C SER A 185 -11.13 16.65 7.17
N GLU A 186 -10.73 17.83 6.76
CA GLU A 186 -11.61 18.88 6.20
C GLU A 186 -12.11 18.50 4.79
N GLN A 187 -11.24 17.94 3.95
CA GLN A 187 -11.59 17.53 2.58
C GLN A 187 -12.46 16.27 2.50
N LYS A 188 -12.39 15.39 3.52
CA LYS A 188 -13.02 14.07 3.52
C LYS A 188 -13.78 13.78 4.82
N PRO A 189 -14.81 14.60 5.19
CA PRO A 189 -15.50 14.48 6.47
C PRO A 189 -16.21 13.11 6.64
N GLN A 190 -16.64 12.48 5.54
CA GLN A 190 -17.26 11.15 5.58
C GLN A 190 -16.32 10.07 6.08
N ARG A 191 -15.01 10.19 5.85
CA ARG A 191 -14.01 9.25 6.39
C ARG A 191 -14.00 9.27 7.91
N LYS A 192 -14.07 10.46 8.51
CA LYS A 192 -14.17 10.62 9.97
C LYS A 192 -15.43 9.94 10.51
N SER A 193 -16.59 10.20 9.90
CA SER A 193 -17.86 9.58 10.30
C SER A 193 -17.82 8.06 10.23
N VAL A 194 -17.19 7.47 9.21
CA VAL A 194 -17.04 6.01 9.09
C VAL A 194 -16.16 5.46 10.22
N MET A 195 -15.03 6.09 10.53
CA MET A 195 -14.14 5.68 11.63
C MET A 195 -14.87 5.73 12.98
N GLU A 196 -15.60 6.83 13.25
CA GLU A 196 -16.39 7.01 14.47
C GLU A 196 -17.54 6.00 14.56
N THR A 197 -18.14 5.61 13.43
CA THR A 197 -19.18 4.56 13.39
C THR A 197 -18.62 3.19 13.82
N TYR A 198 -17.35 2.90 13.52
CA TYR A 198 -16.66 1.71 14.02
C TYR A 198 -16.11 1.87 15.45
N GLY A 199 -16.39 3.00 16.12
CA GLY A 199 -16.03 3.22 17.51
C GLY A 199 -14.66 3.90 17.75
N ALA A 200 -13.99 4.37 16.70
CA ALA A 200 -12.71 5.05 16.85
C ALA A 200 -12.88 6.52 17.30
N THR A 201 -11.89 7.03 18.03
CA THR A 201 -11.72 8.47 18.29
C THR A 201 -10.83 9.08 17.23
N VAL A 202 -11.32 10.08 16.49
CA VAL A 202 -10.59 10.73 15.41
C VAL A 202 -10.22 12.17 15.78
N ILE A 203 -8.93 12.49 15.74
CA ILE A 203 -8.36 13.79 16.10
C ILE A 203 -7.65 14.40 14.89
N PRO A 204 -8.04 15.61 14.43
CA PRO A 204 -7.29 16.31 13.39
C PRO A 204 -5.87 16.67 13.88
N SER A 205 -4.84 16.36 13.08
CA SER A 205 -3.42 16.56 13.40
C SER A 205 -2.79 17.62 12.49
N PRO A 206 -1.95 18.56 13.04
CA PRO A 206 -1.52 18.63 14.44
C PRO A 206 -2.61 19.11 15.39
N SER A 207 -2.62 18.53 16.60
CA SER A 207 -3.63 18.81 17.62
C SER A 207 -3.02 19.45 18.88
N ASN A 208 -3.86 19.92 19.78
CA ASN A 208 -3.42 20.40 21.09
C ASN A 208 -3.47 19.29 22.17
N THR A 209 -3.75 18.05 21.80
CA THR A 209 -3.87 16.92 22.76
C THR A 209 -2.54 16.32 23.14
N THR A 210 -1.48 16.52 22.33
CA THR A 210 -0.13 16.03 22.53
C THR A 210 0.87 17.19 22.71
N ALA A 211 2.04 16.92 23.30
CA ALA A 211 3.08 17.93 23.43
C ALA A 211 3.68 18.30 22.07
N VAL A 212 3.94 17.27 21.24
CA VAL A 212 4.49 17.46 19.90
C VAL A 212 3.50 18.21 19.00
N GLY A 213 2.20 17.93 19.10
CA GLY A 213 1.18 18.62 18.32
C GLY A 213 1.07 20.11 18.68
N ARG A 214 1.12 20.45 19.98
CA ARG A 214 1.18 21.85 20.44
C ARG A 214 2.40 22.57 19.87
N LYS A 215 3.59 21.96 20.00
CA LYS A 215 4.83 22.52 19.46
C LYS A 215 4.76 22.78 17.95
N ILE A 216 4.24 21.83 17.17
CA ILE A 216 4.08 22.01 15.73
C ILE A 216 3.13 23.16 15.41
N ASN A 217 2.01 23.31 16.15
CA ASN A 217 1.07 24.40 15.96
C ASN A 217 1.67 25.76 16.33
N GLU A 218 2.54 25.82 17.35
CA GLU A 218 3.25 27.05 17.75
C GLU A 218 4.30 27.46 16.71
N GLU A 219 5.08 26.49 16.20
CA GLU A 219 6.14 26.74 15.20
C GLU A 219 5.58 27.03 13.80
N ASN A 220 4.41 26.47 13.46
CA ASN A 220 3.78 26.58 12.15
C ASN A 220 2.27 26.92 12.27
N PRO A 221 1.92 28.17 12.69
CA PRO A 221 0.53 28.56 12.83
C PRO A 221 -0.28 28.41 11.56
N GLY A 222 -1.43 27.75 11.65
CA GLY A 222 -2.33 27.53 10.50
C GLY A 222 -1.93 26.41 9.56
N THR A 223 -0.94 25.58 9.90
CA THR A 223 -0.55 24.43 9.10
C THR A 223 -1.71 23.44 8.89
N GLY A 224 -1.83 22.91 7.67
CA GLY A 224 -2.75 21.82 7.33
C GLY A 224 -2.31 20.43 7.84
N GLY A 225 -1.11 20.37 8.42
CA GLY A 225 -0.49 19.14 8.89
C GLY A 225 0.08 18.27 7.79
N SER A 226 0.81 17.25 8.20
CA SER A 226 1.37 16.22 7.33
C SER A 226 1.22 14.84 7.99
N LEU A 227 1.52 13.79 7.23
CA LEU A 227 1.55 12.45 7.79
C LEU A 227 2.62 12.32 8.89
N GLY A 228 3.79 12.96 8.71
CA GLY A 228 4.85 13.00 9.72
C GLY A 228 4.42 13.66 11.03
N CYS A 229 3.57 14.73 10.99
CA CYS A 229 2.98 15.32 12.20
C CYS A 229 2.09 14.31 12.92
N ALA A 230 1.20 13.66 12.19
CA ALA A 230 0.25 12.69 12.75
C ALA A 230 0.95 11.44 13.32
N ILE A 231 2.04 10.99 12.70
CA ILE A 231 2.91 9.92 13.23
C ILE A 231 3.49 10.33 14.57
N SER A 232 4.11 11.52 14.67
CA SER A 232 4.73 11.99 15.91
C SER A 232 3.73 12.05 17.06
N GLU A 233 2.50 12.54 16.83
CA GLU A 233 1.43 12.57 17.84
C GLU A 233 0.99 11.16 18.27
N ALA A 234 0.82 10.25 17.32
CA ALA A 234 0.40 8.89 17.59
C ALA A 234 1.48 8.10 18.37
N VAL A 235 2.75 8.28 18.02
CA VAL A 235 3.89 7.65 18.72
C VAL A 235 4.01 8.22 20.13
N GLU A 236 3.89 9.55 20.34
CA GLU A 236 3.90 10.15 21.68
C GLU A 236 2.87 9.48 22.60
N VAL A 237 1.64 9.28 22.10
CA VAL A 237 0.59 8.63 22.91
C VAL A 237 0.93 7.17 23.19
N ALA A 238 1.51 6.44 22.25
CA ALA A 238 1.88 5.04 22.44
C ALA A 238 2.95 4.90 23.56
N VAL A 239 3.98 5.74 23.55
CA VAL A 239 5.10 5.63 24.51
C VAL A 239 4.79 6.23 25.87
N THR A 240 3.77 7.10 25.99
CA THR A 240 3.39 7.76 27.26
C THR A 240 2.16 7.14 27.92
N SER A 241 1.53 6.12 27.31
CA SER A 241 0.31 5.50 27.82
C SER A 241 0.51 4.00 28.02
N GLU A 242 0.18 3.51 29.20
CA GLU A 242 0.19 2.07 29.48
C GLU A 242 -0.82 1.35 28.57
N ASN A 243 -0.52 0.07 28.24
CA ASN A 243 -1.37 -0.78 27.43
C ASN A 243 -1.81 -0.18 26.08
N THR A 244 -1.03 0.77 25.57
CA THR A 244 -1.22 1.38 24.25
C THR A 244 -0.03 1.07 23.35
N ARG A 245 -0.29 0.77 22.08
CA ARG A 245 0.77 0.61 21.04
C ARG A 245 0.41 1.40 19.80
N TYR A 246 1.42 1.79 19.08
CA TYR A 246 1.30 2.40 17.77
C TYR A 246 1.19 1.30 16.71
N VAL A 247 0.38 1.54 15.70
CA VAL A 247 0.23 0.70 14.49
C VAL A 247 0.21 1.59 13.26
N LEU A 248 0.75 1.10 12.16
CA LEU A 248 0.84 1.90 10.94
C LEU A 248 0.47 1.10 9.69
N GLY A 249 0.02 1.83 8.66
CA GLY A 249 -0.56 1.26 7.46
C GLY A 249 0.37 1.16 6.26
N SER A 250 1.67 1.46 6.41
CA SER A 250 2.64 1.41 5.32
C SER A 250 4.08 1.48 5.86
N VAL A 251 5.08 1.51 5.00
CA VAL A 251 6.51 1.78 5.23
C VAL A 251 7.28 0.63 5.88
N MET A 252 6.79 0.04 6.97
CA MET A 252 7.49 -1.02 7.70
C MET A 252 7.41 -2.38 6.97
N ASP A 253 8.43 -3.23 7.18
CA ASP A 253 8.56 -4.51 6.48
C ASP A 253 7.46 -5.50 6.88
N HIS A 254 7.02 -5.50 8.15
CA HIS A 254 5.90 -6.32 8.60
C HIS A 254 4.58 -5.95 7.91
N VAL A 255 4.38 -4.66 7.59
CA VAL A 255 3.18 -4.23 6.85
C VAL A 255 3.23 -4.76 5.41
N LEU A 256 4.38 -4.65 4.74
CA LEU A 256 4.58 -5.22 3.40
C LEU A 256 4.34 -6.74 3.41
N MET A 257 4.86 -7.44 4.42
CA MET A 257 4.66 -8.87 4.61
C MET A 257 3.16 -9.21 4.73
N HIS A 258 2.40 -8.51 5.57
CA HIS A 258 0.94 -8.72 5.69
C HIS A 258 0.22 -8.48 4.35
N GLN A 259 0.68 -7.51 3.54
CA GLN A 259 0.12 -7.24 2.23
C GLN A 259 0.49 -8.29 1.17
N SER A 260 1.43 -9.19 1.44
CA SER A 260 1.82 -10.26 0.51
C SER A 260 0.65 -11.20 0.14
N ILE A 261 -0.39 -11.24 0.98
CA ILE A 261 -1.63 -11.98 0.68
C ILE A 261 -2.25 -11.55 -0.65
N ILE A 262 -2.11 -10.27 -1.04
CA ILE A 262 -2.60 -9.75 -2.32
C ILE A 262 -1.89 -10.45 -3.48
N GLY A 263 -0.56 -10.46 -3.41
CA GLY A 263 0.28 -11.08 -4.45
C GLY A 263 0.11 -12.60 -4.51
N LEU A 264 0.04 -13.26 -3.36
CA LEU A 264 -0.16 -14.71 -3.26
C LEU A 264 -1.48 -15.14 -3.88
N GLU A 265 -2.59 -14.50 -3.52
CA GLU A 265 -3.90 -14.77 -4.16
C GLU A 265 -3.86 -14.47 -5.66
N THR A 266 -3.21 -13.36 -6.06
CA THR A 266 -3.12 -12.98 -7.47
C THR A 266 -2.37 -14.04 -8.26
N LYS A 267 -1.23 -14.51 -7.74
CA LYS A 267 -0.43 -15.55 -8.38
C LYS A 267 -1.21 -16.85 -8.52
N THR A 268 -1.84 -17.32 -7.44
CA THR A 268 -2.68 -18.52 -7.46
C THR A 268 -3.82 -18.38 -8.48
N ALA A 269 -4.50 -17.23 -8.53
CA ALA A 269 -5.58 -16.99 -9.49
C ALA A 269 -5.10 -17.02 -10.95
N LEU A 270 -3.96 -16.41 -11.24
CA LEU A 270 -3.37 -16.40 -12.60
C LEU A 270 -2.83 -17.77 -13.00
N ASP A 271 -2.21 -18.49 -12.06
CA ASP A 271 -1.68 -19.84 -12.29
C ASP A 271 -2.79 -20.85 -12.70
N LYS A 272 -4.04 -20.69 -12.22
CA LYS A 272 -5.20 -21.49 -12.66
C LYS A 272 -5.45 -21.43 -14.17
N TYR A 273 -4.98 -20.37 -14.83
CA TYR A 273 -5.15 -20.16 -16.28
C TYR A 273 -3.81 -20.14 -17.02
N GLY A 274 -2.71 -20.52 -16.38
CA GLY A 274 -1.37 -20.51 -16.99
C GLY A 274 -0.90 -19.11 -17.40
N ILE A 275 -1.30 -18.07 -16.64
CA ILE A 275 -0.98 -16.68 -16.92
C ILE A 275 0.22 -16.25 -16.09
N THR A 276 1.29 -15.84 -16.76
CA THR A 276 2.43 -15.15 -16.14
C THR A 276 2.44 -13.71 -16.64
N PRO A 277 2.37 -12.69 -15.77
CA PRO A 277 2.50 -11.30 -16.18
C PRO A 277 3.89 -11.00 -16.76
N ASP A 278 3.96 -10.13 -17.78
CA ASP A 278 5.22 -9.58 -18.30
C ASP A 278 5.62 -8.32 -17.51
N VAL A 279 4.61 -7.58 -17.01
CA VAL A 279 4.83 -6.38 -16.21
C VAL A 279 3.81 -6.30 -15.07
N ILE A 280 4.27 -5.92 -13.87
CA ILE A 280 3.43 -5.68 -12.69
C ILE A 280 3.59 -4.23 -12.25
N ILE A 281 2.45 -3.53 -12.11
CA ILE A 281 2.38 -2.09 -11.84
C ILE A 281 1.64 -1.85 -10.54
N GLY A 282 2.16 -0.98 -9.67
CA GLY A 282 1.46 -0.58 -8.46
C GLY A 282 1.80 0.84 -8.02
N CYS A 283 0.84 1.51 -7.38
CA CYS A 283 1.07 2.83 -6.82
C CYS A 283 1.87 2.73 -5.51
N CYS A 284 2.73 3.71 -5.29
CA CYS A 284 3.61 3.80 -4.13
C CYS A 284 3.43 5.13 -3.38
N GLY A 285 3.04 5.02 -2.09
CA GLY A 285 3.29 6.02 -1.06
C GLY A 285 4.46 5.50 -0.22
N GLY A 286 4.17 4.82 0.90
CA GLY A 286 5.19 4.10 1.67
C GLY A 286 5.54 2.70 1.12
N GLY A 287 4.97 2.26 0.01
CA GLY A 287 5.37 1.04 -0.72
C GLY A 287 4.66 -0.26 -0.34
N SER A 288 3.80 -0.30 0.69
CA SER A 288 3.23 -1.56 1.20
C SER A 288 2.32 -2.29 0.21
N ASN A 289 1.46 -1.57 -0.53
CA ASN A 289 0.62 -2.17 -1.57
C ASN A 289 1.47 -2.78 -2.68
N PHE A 290 2.38 -1.99 -3.24
CA PHE A 290 3.24 -2.43 -4.33
C PHE A 290 4.10 -3.63 -3.91
N GLY A 291 4.79 -3.51 -2.76
CA GLY A 291 5.61 -4.59 -2.21
C GLY A 291 4.82 -5.87 -1.96
N GLY A 292 3.59 -5.76 -1.43
CA GLY A 292 2.72 -6.92 -1.20
C GLY A 292 2.28 -7.62 -2.48
N VAL A 293 1.89 -6.84 -3.51
CA VAL A 293 1.50 -7.40 -4.82
C VAL A 293 2.65 -8.10 -5.50
N ILE A 294 3.84 -7.49 -5.51
CA ILE A 294 4.99 -8.06 -6.21
C ILE A 294 5.66 -9.21 -5.44
N ALA A 295 5.41 -9.34 -4.13
CA ALA A 295 6.18 -10.23 -3.25
C ALA A 295 6.42 -11.64 -3.81
N PRO A 296 5.41 -12.45 -4.21
CA PRO A 296 5.66 -13.79 -4.72
C PRO A 296 6.32 -13.80 -6.12
N PHE A 297 6.03 -12.81 -6.94
CA PHE A 297 6.62 -12.68 -8.27
C PHE A 297 8.07 -12.19 -8.20
N MET A 298 8.38 -11.30 -7.26
CA MET A 298 9.73 -10.82 -7.00
C MET A 298 10.58 -11.92 -6.33
N ALA A 299 10.00 -12.72 -5.43
CA ALA A 299 10.68 -13.89 -4.88
C ALA A 299 11.12 -14.85 -6.00
N ASP A 300 10.23 -15.16 -6.95
CA ASP A 300 10.56 -15.95 -8.13
C ASP A 300 11.61 -15.27 -9.03
N ARG A 301 11.57 -13.91 -9.15
CA ARG A 301 12.56 -13.14 -9.91
C ARG A 301 13.96 -13.23 -9.29
N LEU A 302 14.03 -13.10 -7.95
CA LEU A 302 15.28 -13.21 -7.19
C LEU A 302 15.89 -14.62 -7.26
N GLU A 303 15.04 -15.63 -7.39
CA GLU A 303 15.46 -17.03 -7.60
C GLU A 303 15.71 -17.36 -9.09
N GLY A 304 15.60 -16.39 -10.00
CA GLY A 304 15.87 -16.58 -11.44
C GLY A 304 14.78 -17.30 -12.24
N LYS A 305 13.55 -17.41 -11.69
CA LYS A 305 12.45 -18.16 -12.30
C LYS A 305 11.64 -17.37 -13.33
N ASN A 306 11.70 -16.02 -13.31
CA ASN A 306 11.00 -15.15 -14.24
C ASN A 306 11.81 -13.89 -14.58
N ASN A 307 11.33 -13.13 -15.58
CA ASN A 307 11.90 -11.85 -16.03
C ASN A 307 10.88 -10.72 -16.00
N ILE A 308 9.92 -10.76 -15.06
CA ILE A 308 8.86 -9.78 -14.93
C ILE A 308 9.44 -8.38 -14.66
N GLU A 309 8.93 -7.36 -15.37
CA GLU A 309 9.21 -5.96 -15.12
C GLU A 309 8.31 -5.45 -13.98
N PHE A 310 8.88 -4.70 -13.03
CA PHE A 310 8.13 -4.13 -11.90
C PHE A 310 8.18 -2.61 -11.97
N ILE A 311 7.01 -1.97 -12.06
CA ILE A 311 6.87 -0.52 -12.19
C ILE A 311 6.19 0.05 -10.94
N ALA A 312 6.94 0.87 -10.20
CA ALA A 312 6.44 1.62 -9.06
C ALA A 312 5.97 3.01 -9.51
N VAL A 313 4.72 3.35 -9.24
CA VAL A 313 4.11 4.60 -9.70
C VAL A 313 3.83 5.52 -8.53
N GLU A 314 4.33 6.75 -8.61
CA GLU A 314 4.17 7.76 -7.56
C GLU A 314 3.63 9.08 -8.12
N PRO A 315 3.09 9.99 -7.28
CA PRO A 315 2.69 11.31 -7.74
C PRO A 315 3.91 12.19 -8.00
N ALA A 316 3.90 12.96 -9.10
CA ALA A 316 4.94 13.93 -9.41
C ALA A 316 5.11 14.99 -8.31
N SER A 317 4.09 15.23 -7.49
CA SER A 317 4.11 16.15 -6.34
C SER A 317 4.78 15.57 -5.08
N CYS A 318 5.09 14.27 -5.05
CA CYS A 318 5.84 13.61 -3.97
C CYS A 318 6.74 12.51 -4.55
N PRO A 319 7.80 12.89 -5.29
CA PRO A 319 8.57 11.98 -6.15
C PRO A 319 9.69 11.25 -5.38
N THR A 320 9.33 10.46 -4.39
CA THR A 320 10.23 9.80 -3.45
C THR A 320 11.21 8.84 -4.14
N LEU A 321 10.71 7.98 -5.04
CA LEU A 321 11.54 7.01 -5.77
C LEU A 321 12.21 7.60 -7.01
N THR A 322 11.59 8.60 -7.66
CA THR A 322 12.11 9.16 -8.91
C THR A 322 13.13 10.27 -8.68
N ARG A 323 12.97 11.09 -7.62
CA ARG A 323 13.83 12.25 -7.32
C ARG A 323 14.41 12.27 -5.92
N GLY A 324 14.02 11.34 -5.04
CA GLY A 324 14.58 11.20 -3.70
C GLY A 324 15.99 10.63 -3.72
N THR A 325 16.65 10.66 -2.57
CA THR A 325 17.98 10.08 -2.35
C THR A 325 17.88 8.79 -1.52
N TYR A 326 18.80 7.83 -1.74
CA TYR A 326 18.88 6.59 -0.96
C TYR A 326 19.77 6.82 0.26
N ALA A 327 19.15 7.10 1.41
CA ALA A 327 19.85 7.49 2.64
C ALA A 327 19.10 7.00 3.89
N TYR A 328 19.75 7.05 5.06
CA TYR A 328 19.07 6.92 6.33
C TYR A 328 18.23 8.18 6.61
N ASP A 329 16.98 7.98 7.03
CA ASP A 329 16.10 9.07 7.42
C ASP A 329 15.11 8.62 8.49
N PHE A 330 14.49 9.58 9.17
CA PHE A 330 13.42 9.34 10.12
C PHE A 330 12.09 9.07 9.41
N GLY A 331 11.24 8.25 10.03
CA GLY A 331 9.87 8.02 9.55
C GLY A 331 8.92 9.19 9.83
N ASP A 332 9.30 10.14 10.71
CA ASP A 332 8.46 11.22 11.21
C ASP A 332 9.19 12.57 11.28
N ILE A 333 8.43 13.66 11.29
CA ILE A 333 8.99 15.02 11.38
C ILE A 333 9.55 15.33 12.78
N GLY A 334 9.00 14.69 13.82
CA GLY A 334 9.45 14.85 15.21
C GLY A 334 10.75 14.13 15.52
N LYS A 335 11.26 13.32 14.58
CA LYS A 335 12.51 12.54 14.74
C LYS A 335 12.46 11.58 15.94
N THR A 336 11.29 10.97 16.15
CA THR A 336 11.02 10.05 17.26
C THR A 336 11.14 8.58 16.86
N THR A 337 11.13 8.30 15.54
CA THR A 337 11.23 6.95 14.98
C THR A 337 12.69 6.53 14.78
N PRO A 338 12.97 5.21 14.64
CA PRO A 338 14.26 4.73 14.17
C PRO A 338 14.62 5.28 12.78
N LEU A 339 15.92 5.28 12.47
CA LEU A 339 16.44 5.62 11.16
C LEU A 339 16.29 4.41 10.23
N ILE A 340 15.68 4.62 9.08
CA ILE A 340 15.48 3.59 8.03
C ILE A 340 16.29 3.99 6.79
N LYS A 341 17.05 3.04 6.23
CA LYS A 341 17.71 3.23 4.95
C LYS A 341 16.67 3.10 3.83
N MET A 342 16.38 4.20 3.16
CA MET A 342 15.28 4.27 2.19
C MET A 342 15.52 5.33 1.12
N TYR A 343 14.78 5.26 0.02
CA TYR A 343 14.60 6.43 -0.84
C TYR A 343 13.73 7.44 -0.10
N THR A 344 14.21 8.68 0.01
CA THR A 344 13.55 9.73 0.78
C THR A 344 13.75 11.11 0.14
N LEU A 345 12.76 11.98 0.37
CA LEU A 345 12.82 13.41 0.09
C LEU A 345 13.29 14.23 1.31
N GLY A 346 13.62 13.51 2.42
CA GLY A 346 13.91 14.09 3.73
C GLY A 346 12.67 14.22 4.61
N SER A 347 12.78 13.86 5.90
CA SER A 347 11.67 13.90 6.87
C SER A 347 11.10 15.31 7.09
N GLY A 348 11.85 16.35 6.75
CA GLY A 348 11.38 17.73 6.73
C GLY A 348 10.66 18.16 5.45
N PHE A 349 10.61 17.32 4.42
CA PHE A 349 9.89 17.64 3.18
C PHE A 349 8.38 17.64 3.43
N MET A 350 7.71 18.73 2.98
CA MET A 350 6.27 18.90 3.13
C MET A 350 5.58 18.72 1.76
N PRO A 351 4.97 17.54 1.52
CA PRO A 351 4.28 17.29 0.24
C PRO A 351 3.13 18.27 0.00
N SER A 352 3.00 18.74 -1.23
CA SER A 352 1.86 19.53 -1.68
C SER A 352 0.53 18.79 -1.42
N PRO A 353 -0.58 19.50 -1.12
CA PRO A 353 -1.88 18.90 -0.83
C PRO A 353 -2.59 18.36 -2.09
N ASN A 354 -2.02 17.35 -2.75
CA ASN A 354 -2.69 16.63 -3.81
C ASN A 354 -3.80 15.70 -3.27
N HIS A 355 -4.69 15.25 -4.15
CA HIS A 355 -5.84 14.42 -3.76
C HIS A 355 -5.51 12.94 -3.49
N ALA A 356 -4.34 12.45 -3.90
CA ALA A 356 -3.86 11.11 -3.56
C ALA A 356 -3.15 11.11 -2.20
N GLY A 357 -3.89 11.42 -1.14
CA GLY A 357 -3.35 11.60 0.21
C GLY A 357 -2.58 10.40 0.77
N GLY A 358 -2.92 9.18 0.34
CA GLY A 358 -2.22 7.96 0.71
C GLY A 358 -0.84 7.79 0.05
N LEU A 359 -0.50 8.64 -0.94
CA LEU A 359 0.81 8.63 -1.61
C LEU A 359 1.69 9.84 -1.20
N ARG A 360 1.25 10.67 -0.25
CA ARG A 360 2.00 11.84 0.24
C ARG A 360 2.87 11.47 1.43
N TYR A 361 3.94 10.76 1.19
CA TYR A 361 4.92 10.41 2.22
C TYR A 361 6.34 10.57 1.70
N HIS A 362 7.20 11.18 2.52
CA HIS A 362 8.57 11.55 2.13
C HIS A 362 9.50 10.35 1.94
N GLY A 363 9.18 9.19 2.51
CA GLY A 363 10.04 8.00 2.53
C GLY A 363 9.39 6.77 1.91
N MET A 364 10.18 5.75 1.65
CA MET A 364 9.76 4.51 1.04
C MET A 364 10.18 3.32 1.91
N ASN A 365 9.40 2.23 1.93
CA ASN A 365 9.77 0.97 2.58
C ASN A 365 11.20 0.53 2.23
N SER A 366 11.90 -0.04 3.18
CA SER A 366 13.31 -0.46 3.06
C SER A 366 13.53 -1.50 1.96
N ILE A 367 12.65 -2.52 1.86
CA ILE A 367 12.71 -3.58 0.84
C ILE A 367 12.48 -3.00 -0.55
N VAL A 368 11.43 -2.18 -0.72
CA VAL A 368 11.12 -1.53 -2.01
C VAL A 368 12.26 -0.61 -2.43
N SER A 369 12.82 0.14 -1.47
CA SER A 369 13.97 1.03 -1.72
C SER A 369 15.21 0.25 -2.15
N LYS A 370 15.53 -0.85 -1.47
CA LYS A 370 16.68 -1.71 -1.81
C LYS A 370 16.49 -2.33 -3.19
N LEU A 371 15.32 -2.88 -3.50
CA LEU A 371 15.01 -3.44 -4.82
C LEU A 371 15.08 -2.40 -5.94
N ARG A 372 14.68 -1.13 -5.65
CA ARG A 372 14.86 -0.01 -6.58
C ARG A 372 16.34 0.32 -6.77
N HIS A 373 17.10 0.37 -5.67
CA HIS A 373 18.55 0.64 -5.69
C HIS A 373 19.31 -0.41 -6.50
N ASP A 374 18.93 -1.66 -6.36
CA ASP A 374 19.53 -2.81 -7.07
C ASP A 374 19.04 -2.95 -8.53
N GLY A 375 18.14 -2.09 -9.00
CA GLY A 375 17.67 -2.07 -10.38
C GLY A 375 16.54 -3.06 -10.72
N TYR A 376 15.91 -3.70 -9.73
CA TYR A 376 14.76 -4.58 -9.96
C TYR A 376 13.45 -3.83 -10.20
N ILE A 377 13.33 -2.60 -9.70
CA ILE A 377 12.12 -1.78 -9.79
C ILE A 377 12.40 -0.51 -10.60
N LYS A 378 11.51 -0.22 -11.55
CA LYS A 378 11.51 0.99 -12.35
C LYS A 378 10.48 1.97 -11.76
N PRO A 379 10.89 3.13 -11.21
CA PRO A 379 9.96 4.15 -10.75
C PRO A 379 9.54 5.06 -11.88
N ILE A 380 8.27 5.48 -11.85
CA ILE A 380 7.72 6.53 -12.71
C ILE A 380 6.78 7.42 -11.89
N SER A 381 6.58 8.66 -12.34
CA SER A 381 5.68 9.61 -11.68
C SER A 381 4.73 10.26 -12.67
N TYR A 382 3.54 10.66 -12.19
CA TYR A 382 2.52 11.36 -12.98
C TYR A 382 1.96 12.56 -12.23
N GLU A 383 1.53 13.55 -12.99
CA GLU A 383 0.75 14.67 -12.49
C GLU A 383 -0.69 14.24 -12.20
N GLN A 384 -1.34 14.88 -11.22
CA GLN A 384 -2.66 14.42 -10.78
C GLN A 384 -3.75 14.58 -11.84
N THR A 385 -3.67 15.61 -12.72
CA THR A 385 -4.66 15.79 -13.78
C THR A 385 -4.62 14.67 -14.81
N GLU A 386 -3.44 14.15 -15.15
CA GLU A 386 -3.27 12.98 -16.01
C GLU A 386 -3.84 11.72 -15.36
N VAL A 387 -3.58 11.56 -14.06
CA VAL A 387 -4.08 10.44 -13.27
C VAL A 387 -5.60 10.46 -13.18
N PHE A 388 -6.23 11.62 -12.93
CA PHE A 388 -7.70 11.74 -12.88
C PHE A 388 -8.35 11.58 -14.25
N LYS A 389 -7.66 11.95 -15.33
CA LYS A 389 -8.11 11.63 -16.70
C LYS A 389 -8.23 10.12 -16.88
N ALA A 390 -7.17 9.37 -16.55
CA ALA A 390 -7.16 7.91 -16.64
C ALA A 390 -8.21 7.27 -15.71
N ALA A 391 -8.37 7.79 -14.47
CA ALA A 391 -9.38 7.34 -13.52
C ALA A 391 -10.80 7.47 -14.08
N LYS A 392 -11.11 8.60 -14.70
CA LYS A 392 -12.42 8.86 -15.28
C LYS A 392 -12.70 7.97 -16.51
N GLU A 393 -11.71 7.77 -17.35
CA GLU A 393 -11.79 6.86 -18.50
C GLU A 393 -11.99 5.41 -18.01
N PHE A 394 -11.20 4.95 -17.05
CA PHE A 394 -11.34 3.63 -16.45
C PHE A 394 -12.74 3.42 -15.83
N ALA A 395 -13.23 4.39 -15.05
CA ALA A 395 -14.54 4.30 -14.43
C ALA A 395 -15.66 4.18 -15.47
N ARG A 396 -15.57 4.87 -16.60
CA ARG A 396 -16.55 4.83 -17.68
C ARG A 396 -16.50 3.52 -18.47
N VAL A 397 -15.34 2.88 -18.55
CA VAL A 397 -15.09 1.70 -19.39
C VAL A 397 -15.24 0.42 -18.57
N GLU A 398 -14.69 0.35 -17.37
CA GLU A 398 -14.72 -0.84 -16.50
C GLU A 398 -15.82 -0.79 -15.42
N GLY A 399 -16.47 0.37 -15.20
CA GLY A 399 -17.59 0.51 -14.27
C GLY A 399 -17.18 0.67 -12.80
N TYR A 400 -15.89 0.74 -12.49
CA TYR A 400 -15.39 0.92 -11.11
C TYR A 400 -14.79 2.30 -10.94
N LEU A 401 -15.22 3.03 -9.90
CA LEU A 401 -14.64 4.32 -9.54
C LEU A 401 -13.40 4.09 -8.67
N PRO A 402 -12.18 4.33 -9.20
CA PRO A 402 -10.95 4.04 -8.46
C PRO A 402 -10.62 5.14 -7.46
N ALA A 403 -9.91 4.78 -6.36
CA ALA A 403 -9.27 5.76 -5.50
C ALA A 403 -8.21 6.56 -6.29
N PRO A 404 -7.96 7.84 -5.94
CA PRO A 404 -6.91 8.64 -6.59
C PRO A 404 -5.54 7.95 -6.56
N GLU A 405 -5.23 7.23 -5.49
CA GLU A 405 -4.01 6.44 -5.35
C GLU A 405 -3.92 5.35 -6.42
N SER A 406 -4.97 4.54 -6.55
CA SER A 406 -5.04 3.44 -7.55
C SER A 406 -4.91 3.94 -8.97
N SER A 407 -5.40 5.15 -9.21
CA SER A 407 -5.45 5.77 -10.53
C SER A 407 -4.07 6.04 -11.12
N HIS A 408 -3.03 6.14 -10.28
CA HIS A 408 -1.64 6.20 -10.72
C HIS A 408 -1.22 4.90 -11.43
N ALA A 409 -1.56 3.74 -10.84
CA ALA A 409 -1.28 2.45 -11.47
C ALA A 409 -2.12 2.23 -12.74
N ILE A 410 -3.39 2.70 -12.76
CA ILE A 410 -4.24 2.68 -13.96
C ILE A 410 -3.60 3.48 -15.09
N ARG A 411 -3.13 4.71 -14.81
CA ARG A 411 -2.49 5.56 -15.82
C ARG A 411 -1.28 4.84 -16.44
N ALA A 412 -0.41 4.29 -15.62
CA ALA A 412 0.77 3.55 -16.08
C ALA A 412 0.42 2.29 -16.88
N ALA A 413 -0.63 1.56 -16.47
CA ALA A 413 -1.10 0.39 -17.20
C ALA A 413 -1.69 0.76 -18.58
N MET A 414 -2.40 1.88 -18.65
CA MET A 414 -2.91 2.40 -19.93
C MET A 414 -1.76 2.83 -20.85
N ASP A 415 -0.73 3.50 -20.34
CA ASP A 415 0.43 3.90 -21.14
C ASP A 415 1.19 2.70 -21.68
N GLU A 416 1.41 1.66 -20.85
CA GLU A 416 2.05 0.43 -21.29
C GLU A 416 1.21 -0.30 -22.35
N ALA A 417 -0.13 -0.32 -22.19
CA ALA A 417 -1.03 -0.90 -23.19
C ALA A 417 -1.04 -0.11 -24.52
N ILE A 418 -0.98 1.23 -24.45
CA ILE A 418 -0.83 2.09 -25.64
C ILE A 418 0.50 1.83 -26.33
N ARG A 419 1.60 1.71 -25.56
CA ARG A 419 2.90 1.35 -26.10
C ARG A 419 2.85 0.00 -26.81
N CYS A 420 2.17 -1.00 -26.24
CA CYS A 420 1.96 -2.31 -26.87
C CYS A 420 1.19 -2.19 -28.22
N ARG A 421 0.19 -1.31 -28.27
CA ARG A 421 -0.51 -1.04 -29.54
C ARG A 421 0.42 -0.46 -30.62
N GLU A 422 1.27 0.50 -30.22
CA GLU A 422 2.18 1.18 -31.14
C GLU A 422 3.33 0.29 -31.61
N THR A 423 3.82 -0.62 -30.76
CA THR A 423 4.92 -1.53 -31.08
C THR A 423 4.47 -2.89 -31.62
N GLY A 424 3.18 -3.24 -31.45
CA GLY A 424 2.66 -4.58 -31.78
C GLY A 424 3.01 -5.65 -30.74
N GLU A 425 3.64 -5.30 -29.62
CA GLU A 425 3.96 -6.24 -28.55
C GLU A 425 2.70 -6.78 -27.87
N LYS A 426 2.73 -8.05 -27.49
CA LYS A 426 1.63 -8.72 -26.77
C LYS A 426 2.08 -8.99 -25.33
N LYS A 427 1.93 -7.98 -24.46
CA LYS A 427 2.25 -8.14 -23.03
C LYS A 427 1.03 -8.45 -22.19
N LYS A 428 1.25 -9.19 -21.11
CA LYS A 428 0.29 -9.36 -20.01
C LYS A 428 0.64 -8.35 -18.92
N ILE A 429 -0.21 -7.36 -18.74
CA ILE A 429 -0.04 -6.25 -17.80
C ILE A 429 -0.91 -6.53 -16.58
N LEU A 430 -0.30 -6.60 -15.39
CA LEU A 430 -1.01 -6.72 -14.12
C LEU A 430 -0.85 -5.44 -13.33
N PHE A 431 -1.94 -4.88 -12.80
CA PHE A 431 -1.86 -3.78 -11.84
C PHE A 431 -2.74 -4.03 -10.60
N CYS A 432 -2.49 -3.29 -9.50
CA CYS A 432 -3.33 -3.37 -8.31
C CYS A 432 -4.31 -2.18 -8.26
N LEU A 433 -5.60 -2.48 -8.25
CA LEU A 433 -6.68 -1.53 -7.96
C LEU A 433 -6.91 -1.50 -6.44
N THR A 434 -6.12 -0.66 -5.75
CA THR A 434 -5.90 -0.69 -4.30
C THR A 434 -7.08 -0.26 -3.46
N GLY A 435 -8.01 0.51 -4.03
CA GLY A 435 -9.14 1.05 -3.28
C GLY A 435 -10.21 1.69 -4.15
N THR A 436 -11.38 1.88 -3.54
CA THR A 436 -12.53 2.57 -4.14
C THR A 436 -12.43 4.08 -3.98
N GLY A 437 -12.93 4.83 -4.97
CA GLY A 437 -12.97 6.30 -4.99
C GLY A 437 -14.23 6.94 -4.42
N TYR A 438 -15.20 6.16 -3.92
CA TYR A 438 -16.48 6.73 -3.45
C TYR A 438 -16.34 7.69 -2.26
N PHE A 439 -15.25 7.62 -1.50
CA PHE A 439 -14.94 8.58 -0.45
C PHE A 439 -14.09 9.77 -0.92
N ASP A 440 -13.77 9.82 -2.23
CA ASP A 440 -12.87 10.83 -2.82
C ASP A 440 -13.62 11.73 -3.82
N MET A 441 -14.95 11.86 -3.66
CA MET A 441 -15.81 12.59 -4.61
C MET A 441 -15.45 14.06 -4.73
N THR A 442 -14.95 14.69 -3.68
CA THR A 442 -14.45 16.08 -3.73
C THR A 442 -13.32 16.23 -4.76
N ALA A 443 -12.43 15.26 -4.86
CA ALA A 443 -11.36 15.25 -5.84
C ALA A 443 -11.89 15.12 -7.28
N TYR A 444 -12.81 14.18 -7.48
CA TYR A 444 -13.48 14.03 -8.80
C TYR A 444 -14.30 15.26 -9.19
N GLN A 445 -14.94 15.90 -8.20
CA GLN A 445 -15.67 17.16 -8.42
C GLN A 445 -14.72 18.27 -8.87
N SER A 446 -13.56 18.44 -8.19
CA SER A 446 -12.54 19.41 -8.58
C SER A 446 -12.02 19.17 -10.00
N TYR A 447 -11.71 17.91 -10.34
CA TYR A 447 -11.30 17.53 -11.69
C TYR A 447 -12.37 17.82 -12.73
N ASN A 448 -13.63 17.44 -12.48
CA ASN A 448 -14.73 17.67 -13.40
C ASN A 448 -15.06 19.15 -13.62
N ALA A 449 -14.84 20.00 -12.61
CA ALA A 449 -15.00 21.44 -12.67
C ALA A 449 -13.81 22.15 -13.35
N GLY A 450 -12.72 21.44 -13.67
CA GLY A 450 -11.50 22.04 -14.24
C GLY A 450 -10.73 22.92 -13.26
N THR A 451 -10.91 22.74 -11.96
CA THR A 451 -10.24 23.52 -10.89
C THR A 451 -9.06 22.78 -10.25
N MET A 452 -8.82 21.53 -10.65
CA MET A 452 -7.67 20.77 -10.21
C MET A 452 -6.41 21.31 -10.86
N THR A 453 -5.35 21.53 -10.07
CA THR A 453 -4.06 22.03 -10.54
C THR A 453 -2.97 21.03 -10.24
N ASP A 454 -2.00 20.92 -11.12
CA ASP A 454 -0.82 20.11 -10.92
C ASP A 454 0.25 20.88 -10.12
N TYR A 455 1.11 20.12 -9.47
CA TYR A 455 2.26 20.65 -8.75
C TYR A 455 3.43 19.67 -8.83
N ILE A 456 4.58 20.18 -9.19
CA ILE A 456 5.85 19.46 -9.19
C ILE A 456 6.81 20.24 -8.28
N PRO A 457 7.37 19.65 -7.22
CA PRO A 457 8.31 20.35 -6.36
C PRO A 457 9.56 20.74 -7.13
N THR A 458 10.06 21.95 -6.86
CA THR A 458 11.30 22.44 -7.45
C THR A 458 12.51 21.66 -6.92
N ASP A 459 13.66 21.78 -7.58
CA ASP A 459 14.89 21.15 -7.10
C ASP A 459 15.34 21.76 -5.77
N GLU A 460 15.07 23.05 -5.54
CA GLU A 460 15.35 23.74 -4.27
C GLU A 460 14.48 23.18 -3.13
N GLU A 461 13.19 22.94 -3.34
CA GLU A 461 12.30 22.38 -2.34
C GLU A 461 12.74 20.96 -1.95
N ILE A 462 13.14 20.14 -2.92
CA ILE A 462 13.68 18.81 -2.65
C ILE A 462 15.02 18.91 -1.92
N ALA A 463 15.90 19.79 -2.33
CA ALA A 463 17.19 20.01 -1.69
C ALA A 463 17.04 20.48 -0.23
N MET A 464 16.05 21.34 0.08
CA MET A 464 15.73 21.73 1.45
C MET A 464 15.26 20.54 2.30
N GLY A 465 14.43 19.66 1.73
CA GLY A 465 14.03 18.43 2.41
C GLY A 465 15.23 17.51 2.68
N ILE A 466 16.05 17.26 1.65
CA ILE A 466 17.26 16.40 1.76
C ILE A 466 18.26 16.98 2.77
N ALA A 467 18.35 18.30 2.91
CA ALA A 467 19.23 18.94 3.91
C ALA A 467 18.84 18.61 5.37
N THR A 468 17.63 18.06 5.61
CA THR A 468 17.18 17.62 6.95
C THR A 468 17.64 16.22 7.32
N LEU A 469 18.24 15.49 6.39
CA LEU A 469 18.71 14.11 6.63
C LEU A 469 19.72 14.04 7.79
N PRO A 470 19.64 12.99 8.61
CA PRO A 470 20.61 12.75 9.64
C PRO A 470 21.98 12.42 9.02
N LYS A 471 23.05 12.84 9.69
CA LYS A 471 24.39 12.42 9.32
C LYS A 471 24.65 11.05 9.93
N VAL A 472 24.65 10.04 9.11
CA VAL A 472 25.03 8.66 9.48
C VAL A 472 26.27 8.35 8.67
N ASP A 473 27.42 8.24 9.36
CA ASP A 473 28.72 7.96 8.75
C ASP A 473 28.85 6.48 8.34
#